data_218ecd9c9ea0c29271cb041323ec2cc6
#
_entry.id   218ecd9c9ea0c29271cb041323ec2cc6
#
_cell.length_a   1.000
_cell.length_b   1.000
_cell.length_c   1.000
_cell.angle_alpha   90.00
_cell.angle_beta   90.00
_cell.angle_gamma   90.00
#
_symmetry.space_group_name_H-M   'P 1'
#
loop_
_entity.id
_entity.type
_entity.pdbx_description
1 polymer ?
#
loop_
_entity_poly.entity_id
_entity_poly.type
_entity_poly.pdbx_seq_one_letter_code
_entity_poly.pdbx_strand_id
1 'polypeptide(L)'
;MTKVAVLTIVHGRHDHLAAMLDGCARSLCAPDLVVVVAMDDPAVETQVRHAPLPTRVRRIERAPGGLPLAAARNLAARTALEQGSDVLVFLDVDCIPGPSLIGRYRDVVEAETAQQPVVVAGEVGYLPPTTWGYRPEELAQLGRPHPARPVLTVDEVRVAEDLDLFWSLSFAMSARSWRTVGGFDEQYVGYGGEDTDFAMRIRAAGGSMVWAGGATAYHQHHPSENPPVGHLHDIVRNADIFRRSWGRWPMVGWLEEFARRGLVRFDGDTLEELRVTQPGAAATGNRER
;
A
#
# COMPACT_ATOMS: atom_id res chain seq x y z
N MET A 1 -22.48 -14.21 -10.74
CA MET A 1 -21.94 -13.82 -9.42
C MET A 1 -20.71 -12.97 -9.65
N THR A 2 -20.58 -11.87 -8.94
CA THR A 2 -19.43 -10.97 -9.01
C THR A 2 -18.17 -11.66 -8.48
N LYS A 3 -17.14 -11.71 -9.30
CA LYS A 3 -15.85 -12.32 -8.94
C LYS A 3 -14.96 -11.31 -8.23
N VAL A 4 -14.49 -11.68 -7.04
CA VAL A 4 -13.61 -10.84 -6.21
C VAL A 4 -12.21 -11.41 -6.20
N ALA A 5 -11.22 -10.58 -6.52
CA ALA A 5 -9.81 -10.91 -6.34
C ALA A 5 -9.18 -10.08 -5.23
N VAL A 6 -8.41 -10.71 -4.34
CA VAL A 6 -7.51 -10.04 -3.41
C VAL A 6 -6.12 -9.99 -4.04
N LEU A 7 -5.52 -8.81 -4.03
CA LEU A 7 -4.26 -8.48 -4.69
C LEU A 7 -3.25 -8.02 -3.66
N THR A 8 -2.09 -8.68 -3.59
CA THR A 8 -1.01 -8.28 -2.70
C THR A 8 0.34 -8.30 -3.40
N ILE A 9 1.25 -7.47 -2.93
CA ILE A 9 2.64 -7.42 -3.38
C ILE A 9 3.55 -7.76 -2.21
N VAL A 10 4.65 -8.47 -2.44
CA VAL A 10 5.50 -8.95 -1.35
C VAL A 10 6.98 -9.00 -1.74
N HIS A 11 7.83 -8.60 -0.80
CA HIS A 11 9.27 -8.87 -0.77
C HIS A 11 9.68 -9.13 0.66
N GLY A 12 10.23 -10.34 0.95
CA GLY A 12 10.40 -10.78 2.33
C GLY A 12 9.04 -10.89 3.04
N ARG A 13 8.97 -10.60 4.33
CA ARG A 13 7.72 -10.55 5.13
C ARG A 13 6.86 -11.81 5.00
N HIS A 14 7.48 -12.97 4.92
CA HIS A 14 6.81 -14.23 4.66
C HIS A 14 5.77 -14.59 5.74
N ASP A 15 6.07 -14.30 7.01
CA ASP A 15 5.13 -14.52 8.10
C ASP A 15 3.90 -13.61 8.01
N HIS A 16 4.09 -12.37 7.55
CA HIS A 16 2.97 -11.44 7.30
C HIS A 16 2.08 -11.96 6.17
N LEU A 17 2.68 -12.43 5.08
CA LEU A 17 1.96 -13.05 3.97
C LEU A 17 1.13 -14.25 4.44
N ALA A 18 1.71 -15.13 5.27
CA ALA A 18 1.01 -16.29 5.80
C ALA A 18 -0.23 -15.87 6.64
N ALA A 19 -0.07 -14.88 7.51
CA ALA A 19 -1.17 -14.37 8.33
C ALA A 19 -2.26 -13.68 7.48
N MET A 20 -1.87 -12.93 6.45
CA MET A 20 -2.81 -12.30 5.51
C MET A 20 -3.62 -13.35 4.73
N LEU A 21 -2.97 -14.39 4.21
CA LEU A 21 -3.64 -15.49 3.48
C LEU A 21 -4.59 -16.30 4.38
N ASP A 22 -4.19 -16.57 5.64
CA ASP A 22 -5.07 -17.20 6.62
C ASP A 22 -6.29 -16.31 6.93
N GLY A 23 -6.09 -15.00 7.07
CA GLY A 23 -7.17 -14.03 7.23
C GLY A 23 -8.14 -14.04 6.05
N CYS A 24 -7.64 -14.10 4.81
CA CYS A 24 -8.49 -14.24 3.61
C CYS A 24 -9.31 -15.54 3.63
N ALA A 25 -8.70 -16.65 4.05
CA ALA A 25 -9.39 -17.95 4.14
C ALA A 25 -10.47 -17.99 5.23
N ARG A 26 -10.31 -17.20 6.28
CA ARG A 26 -11.29 -17.06 7.38
C ARG A 26 -12.37 -16.01 7.13
N SER A 27 -12.28 -15.26 6.02
CA SER A 27 -13.27 -14.25 5.68
C SER A 27 -14.65 -14.86 5.50
N LEU A 28 -15.71 -14.17 5.97
CA LEU A 28 -17.11 -14.58 5.78
C LEU A 28 -17.50 -14.70 4.31
N CYS A 29 -16.82 -13.92 3.47
CA CYS A 29 -16.91 -14.00 2.01
C CYS A 29 -15.48 -14.26 1.49
N ALA A 30 -15.17 -15.50 1.17
CA ALA A 30 -13.87 -15.85 0.60
C ALA A 30 -13.68 -15.22 -0.79
N PRO A 31 -12.47 -14.77 -1.14
CA PRO A 31 -12.20 -14.27 -2.50
C PRO A 31 -12.21 -15.45 -3.49
N ASP A 32 -12.61 -15.18 -4.75
CA ASP A 32 -12.54 -16.16 -5.84
C ASP A 32 -11.09 -16.41 -6.29
N LEU A 33 -10.21 -15.44 -6.04
CA LEU A 33 -8.80 -15.47 -6.43
C LEU A 33 -7.97 -14.64 -5.47
N VAL A 34 -6.77 -15.12 -5.12
CA VAL A 34 -5.71 -14.30 -4.54
C VAL A 34 -4.57 -14.18 -5.56
N VAL A 35 -4.15 -12.97 -5.85
CA VAL A 35 -2.97 -12.70 -6.68
C VAL A 35 -1.84 -12.19 -5.79
N VAL A 36 -0.74 -12.91 -5.76
CA VAL A 36 0.47 -12.54 -5.02
C VAL A 36 1.56 -12.18 -6.02
N VAL A 37 2.04 -10.94 -6.00
CA VAL A 37 3.18 -10.55 -6.84
C VAL A 37 4.44 -10.51 -5.98
N ALA A 38 5.33 -11.47 -6.24
CA ALA A 38 6.64 -11.57 -5.61
C ALA A 38 7.63 -10.61 -6.29
N MET A 39 8.10 -9.61 -5.56
CA MET A 39 9.08 -8.64 -6.04
C MET A 39 10.47 -9.13 -5.64
N ASP A 40 11.25 -9.65 -6.61
CA ASP A 40 12.63 -10.14 -6.37
C ASP A 40 12.69 -11.12 -5.17
N ASP A 41 11.69 -12.02 -5.07
CA ASP A 41 11.56 -12.97 -3.95
C ASP A 41 11.05 -14.33 -4.43
N PRO A 42 11.94 -15.24 -4.84
CA PRO A 42 11.55 -16.55 -5.35
C PRO A 42 10.96 -17.49 -4.28
N ALA A 43 11.19 -17.23 -2.99
CA ALA A 43 10.69 -18.09 -1.91
C ALA A 43 9.18 -18.05 -1.76
N VAL A 44 8.53 -16.98 -2.20
CA VAL A 44 7.08 -16.78 -2.12
C VAL A 44 6.31 -17.93 -2.82
N GLU A 45 6.77 -18.43 -3.96
CA GLU A 45 6.09 -19.53 -4.65
C GLU A 45 6.01 -20.81 -3.81
N THR A 46 7.08 -21.11 -3.07
CA THR A 46 7.09 -22.28 -2.19
C THR A 46 6.14 -22.06 -1.01
N GLN A 47 6.11 -20.87 -0.48
CA GLN A 47 5.27 -20.52 0.67
C GLN A 47 3.78 -20.61 0.34
N VAL A 48 3.34 -20.12 -0.83
CA VAL A 48 1.92 -20.13 -1.20
C VAL A 48 1.46 -21.42 -1.86
N ARG A 49 2.34 -22.39 -2.07
CA ARG A 49 2.00 -23.67 -2.75
C ARG A 49 0.81 -24.40 -2.11
N HIS A 50 0.64 -24.27 -0.82
CA HIS A 50 -0.40 -24.89 -0.03
C HIS A 50 -1.40 -23.86 0.53
N ALA A 51 -1.49 -22.68 -0.12
CA ALA A 51 -2.48 -21.68 0.28
C ALA A 51 -3.90 -22.28 0.22
N PRO A 52 -4.75 -21.98 1.22
CA PRO A 52 -6.09 -22.58 1.31
C PRO A 52 -7.09 -22.01 0.30
N LEU A 53 -6.67 -21.08 -0.52
CA LEU A 53 -7.49 -20.37 -1.52
C LEU A 53 -6.89 -20.49 -2.92
N PRO A 54 -7.71 -20.35 -3.97
CA PRO A 54 -7.20 -20.23 -5.34
C PRO A 54 -6.19 -19.07 -5.42
N THR A 55 -4.90 -19.41 -5.58
CA THR A 55 -3.82 -18.41 -5.55
C THR A 55 -3.02 -18.44 -6.84
N ARG A 56 -2.73 -17.26 -7.39
CA ARG A 56 -1.81 -17.05 -8.52
C ARG A 56 -0.62 -16.25 -8.07
N VAL A 57 0.57 -16.78 -8.29
CA VAL A 57 1.83 -16.06 -8.07
C VAL A 57 2.31 -15.47 -9.39
N ARG A 58 2.73 -14.23 -9.35
CA ARG A 58 3.47 -13.55 -10.42
C ARG A 58 4.80 -13.08 -9.86
N ARG A 59 5.79 -12.94 -10.71
CA ARG A 59 7.10 -12.43 -10.32
C ARG A 59 7.39 -11.15 -11.07
N ILE A 60 8.05 -10.25 -10.40
CA ILE A 60 8.64 -9.06 -10.99
C ILE A 60 10.03 -8.84 -10.37
N GLU A 61 10.99 -8.51 -11.20
CA GLU A 61 12.34 -8.23 -10.73
C GLU A 61 12.43 -6.85 -10.08
N ARG A 62 13.45 -6.67 -9.26
CA ARG A 62 13.79 -5.37 -8.70
C ARG A 62 14.12 -4.39 -9.83
N ALA A 63 13.56 -3.20 -9.78
CA ALA A 63 13.89 -2.14 -10.70
C ALA A 63 15.19 -1.42 -10.28
N PRO A 64 15.89 -0.77 -11.21
CA PRO A 64 16.93 0.18 -10.83
C PRO A 64 16.37 1.24 -9.85
N GLY A 65 16.96 1.33 -8.68
CA GLY A 65 16.53 2.28 -7.64
C GLY A 65 15.58 1.73 -6.59
N GLY A 66 15.12 0.46 -6.65
CA GLY A 66 14.30 -0.10 -5.55
C GLY A 66 13.28 -1.15 -5.95
N LEU A 67 12.35 -1.45 -5.05
CA LEU A 67 11.24 -2.35 -5.34
C LEU A 67 10.20 -1.66 -6.22
N PRO A 68 9.69 -2.31 -7.27
CA PRO A 68 8.74 -1.73 -8.21
C PRO A 68 7.30 -1.82 -7.69
N LEU A 69 6.95 -1.12 -6.59
CA LEU A 69 5.66 -1.26 -5.90
C LEU A 69 4.48 -0.95 -6.83
N ALA A 70 4.54 0.15 -7.56
CA ALA A 70 3.51 0.56 -8.52
C ALA A 70 3.31 -0.49 -9.64
N ALA A 71 4.41 -0.92 -10.27
CA ALA A 71 4.37 -1.93 -11.34
C ALA A 71 3.88 -3.29 -10.83
N ALA A 72 4.22 -3.65 -9.60
CA ALA A 72 3.76 -4.89 -8.98
C ALA A 72 2.24 -4.86 -8.71
N ARG A 73 1.68 -3.74 -8.20
CA ARG A 73 0.23 -3.57 -8.04
C ARG A 73 -0.49 -3.61 -9.39
N ASN A 74 0.07 -2.99 -10.42
CA ASN A 74 -0.47 -3.07 -11.77
C ASN A 74 -0.45 -4.49 -12.34
N LEU A 75 0.63 -5.25 -12.11
CA LEU A 75 0.73 -6.64 -12.54
C LEU A 75 -0.30 -7.53 -11.82
N ALA A 76 -0.53 -7.29 -10.53
CA ALA A 76 -1.58 -7.98 -9.77
C ALA A 76 -2.96 -7.72 -10.37
N ALA A 77 -3.28 -6.46 -10.65
CA ALA A 77 -4.56 -6.06 -11.25
C ALA A 77 -4.75 -6.67 -12.64
N ARG A 78 -3.75 -6.60 -13.52
CA ARG A 78 -3.80 -7.23 -14.85
C ARG A 78 -4.09 -8.72 -14.73
N THR A 79 -3.39 -9.41 -13.84
CA THR A 79 -3.57 -10.85 -13.62
C THR A 79 -5.00 -11.17 -13.17
N ALA A 80 -5.58 -10.41 -12.25
CA ALA A 80 -6.94 -10.59 -11.80
C ALA A 80 -7.98 -10.33 -12.91
N LEU A 81 -7.77 -9.25 -13.68
CA LEU A 81 -8.64 -8.90 -14.81
C LEU A 81 -8.63 -9.97 -15.92
N GLU A 82 -7.47 -10.54 -16.22
CA GLU A 82 -7.32 -11.67 -17.15
C GLU A 82 -8.07 -12.93 -16.68
N GLN A 83 -8.25 -13.10 -15.38
CA GLN A 83 -9.04 -14.18 -14.77
C GLN A 83 -10.55 -13.84 -14.65
N GLY A 84 -10.95 -12.66 -15.15
CA GLY A 84 -12.33 -12.21 -15.18
C GLY A 84 -12.85 -11.71 -13.83
N SER A 85 -11.99 -11.15 -12.98
CA SER A 85 -12.41 -10.53 -11.73
C SER A 85 -13.13 -9.20 -11.98
N ASP A 86 -14.23 -8.99 -11.28
CA ASP A 86 -15.07 -7.79 -11.37
C ASP A 86 -14.70 -6.77 -10.31
N VAL A 87 -14.28 -7.23 -9.13
CA VAL A 87 -13.85 -6.42 -7.97
C VAL A 87 -12.41 -6.76 -7.65
N LEU A 88 -11.58 -5.73 -7.55
CA LEU A 88 -10.16 -5.77 -7.20
C LEU A 88 -10.00 -5.24 -5.78
N VAL A 89 -9.61 -6.08 -4.84
CA VAL A 89 -9.31 -5.71 -3.45
C VAL A 89 -7.80 -5.71 -3.28
N PHE A 90 -7.21 -4.54 -3.16
CA PHE A 90 -5.79 -4.38 -2.85
C PHE A 90 -5.59 -4.44 -1.34
N LEU A 91 -4.67 -5.27 -0.90
CA LEU A 91 -4.36 -5.46 0.51
C LEU A 91 -2.85 -5.64 0.65
N ASP A 92 -2.21 -4.76 1.38
CA ASP A 92 -0.76 -4.89 1.61
C ASP A 92 -0.46 -6.16 2.40
N VAL A 93 0.70 -6.75 2.16
CA VAL A 93 1.10 -8.05 2.71
C VAL A 93 1.07 -8.10 4.25
N ASP A 94 1.23 -6.97 4.89
CA ASP A 94 1.18 -6.81 6.35
C ASP A 94 -0.22 -6.45 6.88
N CYS A 95 -1.25 -6.53 6.06
CA CYS A 95 -2.63 -6.29 6.46
C CYS A 95 -3.42 -7.60 6.53
N ILE A 96 -3.82 -8.01 7.73
CA ILE A 96 -4.74 -9.15 7.92
C ILE A 96 -6.16 -8.63 7.70
N PRO A 97 -6.95 -9.19 6.76
CA PRO A 97 -8.33 -8.76 6.57
C PRO A 97 -9.19 -9.18 7.77
N GLY A 98 -10.05 -8.27 8.24
CA GLY A 98 -11.12 -8.62 9.14
C GLY A 98 -12.16 -9.53 8.47
N PRO A 99 -12.98 -10.26 9.26
CA PRO A 99 -13.89 -11.28 8.70
C PRO A 99 -14.86 -10.75 7.63
N SER A 100 -15.31 -9.52 7.75
CA SER A 100 -16.27 -8.88 6.82
C SER A 100 -15.63 -8.10 5.67
N LEU A 101 -14.32 -7.84 5.70
CA LEU A 101 -13.64 -6.90 4.78
C LEU A 101 -13.95 -7.18 3.31
N ILE A 102 -13.74 -8.41 2.85
CA ILE A 102 -13.87 -8.76 1.43
C ILE A 102 -15.32 -8.62 0.97
N GLY A 103 -16.27 -9.15 1.76
CA GLY A 103 -17.69 -9.03 1.48
C GLY A 103 -18.15 -7.57 1.48
N ARG A 104 -17.70 -6.78 2.43
CA ARG A 104 -18.06 -5.36 2.53
C ARG A 104 -17.53 -4.55 1.34
N TYR A 105 -16.29 -4.77 0.93
CA TYR A 105 -15.75 -4.16 -0.28
C TYR A 105 -16.54 -4.52 -1.52
N ARG A 106 -16.88 -5.81 -1.72
CA ARG A 106 -17.73 -6.24 -2.80
C ARG A 106 -19.07 -5.50 -2.80
N ASP A 107 -19.74 -5.49 -1.66
CA ASP A 107 -21.09 -4.93 -1.55
C ASP A 107 -21.10 -3.40 -1.84
N VAL A 108 -20.11 -2.66 -1.35
CA VAL A 108 -19.98 -1.23 -1.63
C VAL A 108 -19.65 -0.97 -3.09
N VAL A 109 -18.73 -1.75 -3.69
CA VAL A 109 -18.36 -1.62 -5.11
C VAL A 109 -19.53 -1.98 -6.01
N GLU A 110 -20.34 -3.00 -5.68
CA GLU A 110 -21.53 -3.39 -6.45
C GLU A 110 -22.67 -2.37 -6.35
N ALA A 111 -22.81 -1.72 -5.18
CA ALA A 111 -23.80 -0.67 -4.96
C ALA A 111 -23.46 0.64 -5.71
N GLU A 112 -22.20 0.78 -6.15
CA GLU A 112 -21.76 2.00 -6.82
C GLU A 112 -22.29 2.06 -8.25
N THR A 113 -23.14 3.07 -8.52
CA THR A 113 -23.76 3.31 -9.82
C THR A 113 -23.12 4.46 -10.60
N ALA A 114 -22.15 5.16 -10.01
CA ALA A 114 -21.49 6.30 -10.64
C ALA A 114 -20.83 5.91 -11.97
N GLN A 115 -20.89 6.83 -12.92
CA GLN A 115 -20.18 6.67 -14.20
C GLN A 115 -18.67 6.93 -14.04
N GLN A 116 -18.32 7.78 -13.10
CA GLN A 116 -16.94 8.12 -12.74
C GLN A 116 -16.30 7.01 -11.89
N PRO A 117 -14.97 6.89 -11.91
CA PRO A 117 -14.29 5.89 -11.10
C PRO A 117 -14.43 6.19 -9.60
N VAL A 118 -14.69 5.13 -8.84
CA VAL A 118 -14.74 5.19 -7.37
C VAL A 118 -13.69 4.24 -6.80
N VAL A 119 -12.92 4.74 -5.82
CA VAL A 119 -12.10 3.92 -4.95
C VAL A 119 -12.74 3.82 -3.58
N VAL A 120 -12.85 2.61 -3.07
CA VAL A 120 -13.43 2.31 -1.76
C VAL A 120 -12.29 1.98 -0.80
N ALA A 121 -12.07 2.79 0.23
CA ALA A 121 -11.06 2.58 1.25
C ALA A 121 -11.70 2.16 2.58
N GLY A 122 -11.16 1.12 3.19
CA GLY A 122 -11.61 0.62 4.49
C GLY A 122 -10.80 1.20 5.67
N GLU A 123 -11.25 0.87 6.86
CA GLU A 123 -10.54 1.17 8.08
C GLU A 123 -9.27 0.31 8.20
N VAL A 124 -8.22 0.86 8.79
CA VAL A 124 -7.00 0.12 9.12
C VAL A 124 -6.71 0.27 10.61
N GLY A 125 -6.72 -0.87 11.32
CA GLY A 125 -6.33 -0.96 12.72
C GLY A 125 -4.87 -1.38 12.85
N TYR A 126 -4.03 -0.54 13.43
CA TYR A 126 -2.61 -0.84 13.65
C TYR A 126 -2.44 -1.71 14.89
N LEU A 127 -1.78 -2.85 14.73
CA LEU A 127 -1.55 -3.84 15.77
C LEU A 127 -0.25 -3.54 16.56
N PRO A 128 -0.22 -3.83 17.87
CA PRO A 128 1.00 -3.67 18.67
C PRO A 128 2.06 -4.72 18.32
N PRO A 129 3.33 -4.55 18.73
CA PRO A 129 4.36 -5.58 18.61
C PRO A 129 3.93 -6.91 19.24
N THR A 130 4.30 -8.02 18.60
CA THR A 130 4.08 -9.37 19.10
C THR A 130 5.28 -10.26 18.84
N THR A 131 5.52 -11.25 19.72
CA THR A 131 6.53 -12.30 19.52
C THR A 131 5.94 -13.60 18.99
N TRP A 132 4.59 -13.75 19.06
CA TRP A 132 3.91 -15.01 18.76
C TRP A 132 2.91 -14.92 17.62
N GLY A 133 2.86 -13.77 16.91
CA GLY A 133 1.81 -13.48 15.95
C GLY A 133 0.51 -13.01 16.61
N TYR A 134 -0.56 -12.94 15.83
CA TYR A 134 -1.85 -12.43 16.27
C TYR A 134 -2.91 -13.53 16.15
N ARG A 135 -3.73 -13.70 17.19
CA ARG A 135 -4.88 -14.58 17.13
C ARG A 135 -6.06 -13.84 16.47
N PRO A 136 -6.80 -14.48 15.57
CA PRO A 136 -7.89 -13.83 14.83
C PRO A 136 -8.93 -13.14 15.73
N GLU A 137 -9.27 -13.76 16.86
CA GLU A 137 -10.24 -13.26 17.82
C GLU A 137 -9.78 -12.01 18.60
N GLU A 138 -8.48 -11.69 18.59
CA GLU A 138 -7.91 -10.54 19.29
C GLU A 138 -7.73 -9.31 18.40
N LEU A 139 -7.77 -9.48 17.07
CA LEU A 139 -7.45 -8.42 16.12
C LEU A 139 -8.28 -7.16 16.36
N ALA A 140 -9.58 -7.31 16.53
CA ALA A 140 -10.49 -6.19 16.75
C ALA A 140 -10.23 -5.44 18.07
N GLN A 141 -9.74 -6.14 19.09
CA GLN A 141 -9.42 -5.54 20.39
C GLN A 141 -8.07 -4.85 20.40
N LEU A 142 -7.10 -5.37 19.62
CA LEU A 142 -5.74 -4.89 19.57
C LEU A 142 -5.57 -3.74 18.56
N GLY A 143 -6.32 -3.76 17.48
CA GLY A 143 -6.22 -2.76 16.40
C GLY A 143 -6.54 -1.36 16.87
N ARG A 144 -5.70 -0.38 16.55
CA ARG A 144 -5.90 1.03 16.84
C ARG A 144 -5.99 1.81 15.52
N PRO A 145 -7.09 2.57 15.28
CA PRO A 145 -7.23 3.35 14.05
C PRO A 145 -6.20 4.48 14.00
N HIS A 146 -5.82 4.88 12.78
CA HIS A 146 -4.98 6.06 12.61
C HIS A 146 -5.79 7.34 12.87
N PRO A 147 -5.26 8.31 13.66
CA PRO A 147 -6.02 9.51 14.06
C PRO A 147 -6.51 10.38 12.89
N ALA A 148 -5.80 10.37 11.75
CA ALA A 148 -6.17 11.13 10.56
C ALA A 148 -7.32 10.51 9.75
N ARG A 149 -7.75 9.27 10.04
CA ARG A 149 -8.82 8.59 9.31
C ARG A 149 -10.14 8.65 10.07
N PRO A 150 -11.28 8.71 9.37
CA PRO A 150 -12.57 8.73 10.04
C PRO A 150 -12.85 7.40 10.76
N VAL A 151 -13.54 7.49 11.89
CA VAL A 151 -14.17 6.34 12.53
C VAL A 151 -15.58 6.23 11.97
N LEU A 152 -15.96 5.04 11.53
CA LEU A 152 -17.22 4.76 10.84
C LEU A 152 -18.02 3.70 11.59
N THR A 153 -19.33 3.75 11.45
CA THR A 153 -20.17 2.59 11.80
C THR A 153 -20.08 1.51 10.71
N VAL A 154 -20.39 0.26 11.03
CA VAL A 154 -20.17 -0.90 10.16
C VAL A 154 -20.81 -0.74 8.77
N ASP A 155 -22.00 -0.15 8.68
CA ASP A 155 -22.73 -0.01 7.42
C ASP A 155 -22.52 1.35 6.76
N GLU A 156 -21.75 2.22 7.37
CA GLU A 156 -21.56 3.59 6.87
C GLU A 156 -20.69 3.59 5.61
N VAL A 157 -21.10 4.41 4.64
CA VAL A 157 -20.27 4.79 3.48
C VAL A 157 -20.23 6.32 3.45
N ARG A 158 -19.03 6.89 3.47
CA ARG A 158 -18.80 8.33 3.51
C ARG A 158 -17.88 8.77 2.39
N VAL A 159 -18.26 9.79 1.63
CA VAL A 159 -17.37 10.40 0.64
C VAL A 159 -16.18 11.02 1.36
N ALA A 160 -14.98 10.76 0.87
CA ALA A 160 -13.75 11.36 1.41
C ALA A 160 -13.63 12.81 0.91
N GLU A 161 -13.39 13.72 1.83
CA GLU A 161 -13.15 15.15 1.52
C GLU A 161 -11.71 15.36 1.03
N ASP A 162 -10.77 14.59 1.59
CA ASP A 162 -9.34 14.69 1.31
C ASP A 162 -8.81 13.37 0.73
N LEU A 163 -8.38 13.40 -0.53
CA LEU A 163 -7.77 12.27 -1.20
C LEU A 163 -6.31 12.04 -0.78
N ASP A 164 -5.65 13.00 -0.14
CA ASP A 164 -4.29 12.81 0.37
C ASP A 164 -4.24 11.81 1.54
N LEU A 165 -5.42 11.47 2.10
CA LEU A 165 -5.58 10.39 3.08
C LEU A 165 -5.73 8.99 2.44
N PHE A 166 -5.70 8.91 1.12
CA PHE A 166 -5.60 7.63 0.43
C PHE A 166 -4.19 7.04 0.65
N TRP A 167 -4.15 5.96 1.39
CA TRP A 167 -2.97 5.12 1.57
C TRP A 167 -3.34 3.73 1.09
N SER A 168 -2.55 3.17 0.20
CA SER A 168 -2.86 1.93 -0.53
C SER A 168 -2.81 0.64 0.31
N LEU A 169 -2.84 0.75 1.64
CA LEU A 169 -2.81 -0.39 2.58
C LEU A 169 -3.97 -1.37 2.39
N SER A 170 -5.18 -0.83 2.16
CA SER A 170 -6.42 -1.60 1.97
C SER A 170 -7.43 -0.76 1.22
N PHE A 171 -7.77 -1.18 0.00
CA PHE A 171 -8.81 -0.52 -0.80
C PHE A 171 -9.39 -1.47 -1.84
N ALA A 172 -10.53 -1.10 -2.42
CA ALA A 172 -11.15 -1.85 -3.51
C ALA A 172 -11.63 -0.93 -4.64
N MET A 173 -11.68 -1.48 -5.83
CA MET A 173 -12.24 -0.83 -7.02
C MET A 173 -12.96 -1.85 -7.90
N SER A 174 -13.96 -1.41 -8.67
CA SER A 174 -14.46 -2.21 -9.78
C SER A 174 -13.42 -2.32 -10.88
N ALA A 175 -13.46 -3.41 -11.65
CA ALA A 175 -12.63 -3.58 -12.86
C ALA A 175 -12.80 -2.42 -13.86
N ARG A 176 -14.00 -1.83 -13.92
CA ARG A 176 -14.29 -0.65 -14.74
C ARG A 176 -13.56 0.59 -14.21
N SER A 177 -13.72 0.92 -12.93
CA SER A 177 -13.06 2.07 -12.30
C SER A 177 -11.54 1.98 -12.44
N TRP A 178 -10.96 0.79 -12.21
CA TRP A 178 -9.54 0.55 -12.40
C TRP A 178 -9.06 0.86 -13.83
N ARG A 179 -9.78 0.34 -14.85
CA ARG A 179 -9.43 0.62 -16.25
C ARG A 179 -9.54 2.10 -16.61
N THR A 180 -10.51 2.80 -16.05
CA THR A 180 -10.72 4.23 -16.29
C THR A 180 -9.57 5.08 -15.72
N VAL A 181 -9.08 4.74 -14.51
CA VAL A 181 -7.94 5.44 -13.88
C VAL A 181 -6.61 5.09 -14.56
N GLY A 182 -6.47 3.85 -15.07
CA GLY A 182 -5.28 3.37 -15.77
C GLY A 182 -4.18 2.82 -14.85
N GLY A 183 -4.46 2.62 -13.55
CA GLY A 183 -3.53 2.04 -12.59
C GLY A 183 -2.53 3.06 -12.00
N PHE A 184 -1.53 2.54 -11.29
CA PHE A 184 -0.44 3.31 -10.71
C PHE A 184 0.56 3.75 -11.78
N ASP A 185 1.25 4.86 -11.56
CA ASP A 185 2.36 5.29 -12.43
C ASP A 185 3.63 4.48 -12.09
N GLU A 186 4.11 3.71 -13.05
CA GLU A 186 5.27 2.82 -12.87
C GLU A 186 6.62 3.57 -12.82
N GLN A 187 6.64 4.90 -13.01
CA GLN A 187 7.83 5.72 -12.78
C GLN A 187 8.19 5.78 -11.28
N TYR A 188 7.19 5.59 -10.40
CA TYR A 188 7.45 5.50 -8.96
C TYR A 188 8.07 4.14 -8.64
N VAL A 189 9.32 4.18 -8.19
CA VAL A 189 10.10 3.01 -7.77
C VAL A 189 10.54 3.23 -6.33
N GLY A 190 10.64 2.16 -5.53
CA GLY A 190 10.94 2.26 -4.10
C GLY A 190 9.74 2.82 -3.34
N TYR A 191 9.99 3.50 -2.24
CA TYR A 191 8.99 3.88 -1.26
C TYR A 191 8.50 5.32 -1.43
N GLY A 192 7.18 5.51 -1.37
CA GLY A 192 6.50 6.79 -1.20
C GLY A 192 6.13 7.51 -2.49
N GLY A 193 4.98 8.17 -2.45
CA GLY A 193 4.45 9.02 -3.51
C GLY A 193 3.53 8.31 -4.51
N GLU A 194 3.64 7.00 -4.69
CA GLU A 194 2.85 6.26 -5.67
C GLU A 194 1.36 6.19 -5.31
N ASP A 195 1.03 6.13 -4.04
CA ASP A 195 -0.36 6.11 -3.55
C ASP A 195 -0.99 7.50 -3.64
N THR A 196 -0.27 8.56 -3.25
CA THR A 196 -0.72 9.94 -3.40
C THR A 196 -0.92 10.30 -4.88
N ASP A 197 -0.01 9.85 -5.77
CA ASP A 197 -0.17 9.99 -7.22
C ASP A 197 -1.43 9.29 -7.71
N PHE A 198 -1.66 8.05 -7.27
CA PHE A 198 -2.85 7.30 -7.66
C PHE A 198 -4.14 8.01 -7.23
N ALA A 199 -4.17 8.60 -6.03
CA ALA A 199 -5.29 9.41 -5.57
C ALA A 199 -5.53 10.64 -6.49
N MET A 200 -4.46 11.31 -6.92
CA MET A 200 -4.56 12.42 -7.88
C MET A 200 -5.04 11.97 -9.25
N ARG A 201 -4.62 10.78 -9.71
CA ARG A 201 -5.11 10.19 -10.98
C ARG A 201 -6.59 9.87 -10.92
N ILE A 202 -7.11 9.38 -9.78
CA ILE A 202 -8.55 9.19 -9.54
C ILE A 202 -9.28 10.53 -9.70
N ARG A 203 -8.79 11.59 -9.06
CA ARG A 203 -9.35 12.94 -9.18
C ARG A 203 -9.31 13.45 -10.63
N ALA A 204 -8.20 13.29 -11.32
CA ALA A 204 -8.04 13.71 -12.71
C ALA A 204 -8.99 12.97 -13.67
N ALA A 205 -9.35 11.73 -13.36
CA ALA A 205 -10.37 10.96 -14.06
C ALA A 205 -11.82 11.33 -13.67
N GLY A 206 -12.01 12.39 -12.88
CA GLY A 206 -13.32 12.83 -12.37
C GLY A 206 -13.89 11.92 -11.29
N GLY A 207 -13.05 11.05 -10.71
CA GLY A 207 -13.45 10.06 -9.71
C GLY A 207 -13.45 10.59 -8.28
N SER A 208 -13.87 9.72 -7.37
CA SER A 208 -13.96 10.00 -5.94
C SER A 208 -13.42 8.83 -5.10
N MET A 209 -13.16 9.11 -3.84
CA MET A 209 -12.91 8.11 -2.82
C MET A 209 -14.06 8.08 -1.83
N VAL A 210 -14.42 6.88 -1.39
CA VAL A 210 -15.36 6.67 -0.29
C VAL A 210 -14.71 5.84 0.81
N TRP A 211 -15.04 6.17 2.04
CA TRP A 211 -14.72 5.36 3.20
C TRP A 211 -15.83 4.36 3.45
N ALA A 212 -15.48 3.10 3.68
CA ALA A 212 -16.43 2.02 3.95
C ALA A 212 -16.22 1.45 5.36
N GLY A 213 -17.14 1.74 6.27
CA GLY A 213 -17.17 1.10 7.58
C GLY A 213 -17.43 -0.42 7.46
N GLY A 214 -16.84 -1.21 8.35
CA GLY A 214 -16.91 -2.66 8.32
C GLY A 214 -15.94 -3.35 7.38
N ALA A 215 -15.23 -2.61 6.51
CA ALA A 215 -14.13 -3.13 5.69
C ALA A 215 -12.78 -2.96 6.41
N THR A 216 -12.65 -3.53 7.60
CA THR A 216 -11.48 -3.32 8.46
C THR A 216 -10.35 -4.28 8.13
N ALA A 217 -9.15 -3.75 7.90
CA ALA A 217 -7.89 -4.48 7.83
C ALA A 217 -7.06 -4.23 9.10
N TYR A 218 -6.22 -5.18 9.48
CA TYR A 218 -5.37 -5.08 10.67
C TYR A 218 -3.91 -5.11 10.25
N HIS A 219 -3.25 -3.94 10.34
CA HIS A 219 -1.85 -3.79 9.97
C HIS A 219 -0.94 -4.40 11.03
N GLN A 220 -0.23 -5.46 10.65
CA GLN A 220 0.72 -6.18 11.49
C GLN A 220 1.91 -5.29 11.83
N HIS A 221 2.33 -5.31 13.08
CA HIS A 221 3.47 -4.51 13.50
C HIS A 221 4.76 -4.95 12.81
N HIS A 222 5.49 -3.98 12.32
CA HIS A 222 6.90 -4.11 11.95
C HIS A 222 7.65 -2.83 12.36
N PRO A 223 8.96 -2.92 12.61
CA PRO A 223 9.76 -1.73 12.86
C PRO A 223 9.63 -0.73 11.71
N SER A 224 9.30 0.51 12.05
CA SER A 224 9.19 1.62 11.11
C SER A 224 9.76 2.89 11.72
N GLU A 225 10.31 3.75 10.89
CA GLU A 225 10.79 5.07 11.27
C GLU A 225 9.79 6.13 10.81
N ASN A 226 9.63 7.19 11.60
CA ASN A 226 8.82 8.34 11.21
C ASN A 226 9.63 9.65 11.41
N PRO A 227 9.99 10.35 10.33
CA PRO A 227 9.85 9.95 8.93
C PRO A 227 10.78 8.77 8.56
N PRO A 228 10.49 8.05 7.49
CA PRO A 228 11.22 6.84 7.09
C PRO A 228 12.58 7.18 6.45
N VAL A 229 13.58 7.48 7.26
CA VAL A 229 14.92 7.92 6.84
C VAL A 229 15.61 6.87 5.95
N GLY A 230 15.39 5.57 6.23
CA GLY A 230 15.91 4.50 5.41
C GLY A 230 15.43 4.52 3.95
N HIS A 231 14.38 5.29 3.64
CA HIS A 231 13.82 5.48 2.31
C HIS A 231 14.00 6.91 1.76
N LEU A 232 14.88 7.72 2.37
CA LEU A 232 15.08 9.12 2.02
C LEU A 232 15.28 9.33 0.52
N HIS A 233 16.20 8.57 -0.09
CA HIS A 233 16.51 8.69 -1.52
C HIS A 233 15.30 8.41 -2.41
N ASP A 234 14.53 7.37 -2.09
CA ASP A 234 13.31 7.02 -2.82
C ASP A 234 12.27 8.15 -2.70
N ILE A 235 12.06 8.65 -1.47
CA ILE A 235 11.08 9.71 -1.19
C ILE A 235 11.44 10.99 -1.93
N VAL A 236 12.70 11.41 -1.92
CA VAL A 236 13.16 12.63 -2.63
C VAL A 236 12.95 12.48 -4.13
N ARG A 237 13.38 11.37 -4.71
CA ARG A 237 13.18 11.09 -6.15
C ARG A 237 11.70 11.07 -6.53
N ASN A 238 10.88 10.35 -5.77
CA ASN A 238 9.46 10.20 -6.03
C ASN A 238 8.69 11.50 -5.79
N ALA A 239 9.09 12.31 -4.79
CA ALA A 239 8.52 13.63 -4.57
C ALA A 239 8.77 14.57 -5.75
N ASP A 240 9.93 14.49 -6.39
CA ASP A 240 10.24 15.27 -7.58
C ASP A 240 9.41 14.83 -8.81
N ILE A 241 9.17 13.52 -9.00
CA ILE A 241 8.24 13.00 -10.01
C ILE A 241 6.83 13.59 -9.77
N PHE A 242 6.35 13.51 -8.53
CA PHE A 242 5.03 14.01 -8.16
C PHE A 242 4.91 15.53 -8.40
N ARG A 243 5.92 16.30 -7.99
CA ARG A 243 5.96 17.77 -8.19
C ARG A 243 5.86 18.14 -9.66
N ARG A 244 6.58 17.43 -10.55
CA ARG A 244 6.50 17.65 -11.98
C ARG A 244 5.11 17.34 -12.56
N SER A 245 4.45 16.28 -12.06
CA SER A 245 3.13 15.85 -12.55
C SER A 245 2.00 16.74 -12.05
N TRP A 246 2.05 17.17 -10.78
CA TRP A 246 0.91 17.78 -10.09
C TRP A 246 1.14 19.22 -9.61
N GLY A 247 2.32 19.78 -9.80
CA GLY A 247 2.65 21.16 -9.45
C GLY A 247 2.75 21.45 -7.95
N ARG A 248 2.66 20.44 -7.09
CA ARG A 248 2.79 20.54 -5.64
C ARG A 248 3.67 19.41 -5.07
N TRP A 249 4.15 19.56 -3.85
CA TRP A 249 4.90 18.50 -3.17
C TRP A 249 3.96 17.50 -2.47
N PRO A 250 4.25 16.20 -2.52
CA PRO A 250 3.60 15.20 -1.67
C PRO A 250 4.32 15.14 -0.33
N MET A 251 3.71 14.51 0.68
CA MET A 251 4.36 14.15 1.95
C MET A 251 5.13 15.30 2.62
N VAL A 252 4.62 16.53 2.52
CA VAL A 252 5.31 17.76 2.97
C VAL A 252 5.84 17.64 4.40
N GLY A 253 5.08 17.04 5.32
CA GLY A 253 5.52 16.84 6.70
C GLY A 253 6.80 15.99 6.83
N TRP A 254 7.01 15.01 5.95
CA TRP A 254 8.27 14.25 5.93
C TRP A 254 9.40 15.07 5.34
N LEU A 255 9.14 15.84 4.28
CA LEU A 255 10.16 16.70 3.65
C LEU A 255 10.65 17.77 4.62
N GLU A 256 9.75 18.41 5.37
CA GLU A 256 10.09 19.38 6.42
C GLU A 256 10.90 18.72 7.55
N GLU A 257 10.52 17.54 7.99
CA GLU A 257 11.25 16.82 9.05
C GLU A 257 12.63 16.36 8.58
N PHE A 258 12.77 15.93 7.32
CA PHE A 258 14.08 15.65 6.73
C PHE A 258 14.95 16.90 6.66
N ALA A 259 14.38 18.06 6.31
CA ALA A 259 15.11 19.32 6.31
C ALA A 259 15.55 19.72 7.71
N ARG A 260 14.67 19.57 8.73
CA ARG A 260 15.00 19.83 10.14
C ARG A 260 16.13 18.93 10.65
N ARG A 261 16.23 17.69 10.13
CA ARG A 261 17.33 16.75 10.43
C ARG A 261 18.60 17.01 9.60
N GLY A 262 18.59 17.98 8.68
CA GLY A 262 19.74 18.28 7.82
C GLY A 262 20.02 17.21 6.77
N LEU A 263 19.01 16.43 6.38
CA LEU A 263 19.11 15.36 5.37
C LEU A 263 18.81 15.87 3.96
N VAL A 264 17.96 16.90 3.87
CA VAL A 264 17.61 17.58 2.61
C VAL A 264 17.67 19.10 2.81
N ARG A 265 17.76 19.86 1.72
CA ARG A 265 17.36 21.26 1.64
C ARG A 265 15.95 21.30 1.05
N PHE A 266 15.01 21.88 1.78
CA PHE A 266 13.62 22.04 1.36
C PHE A 266 13.12 23.41 1.80
N ASP A 267 12.69 24.23 0.85
CA ASP A 267 12.21 25.60 1.08
C ASP A 267 10.76 25.82 0.59
N GLY A 268 10.07 24.73 0.18
CA GLY A 268 8.73 24.77 -0.40
C GLY A 268 8.73 24.84 -1.93
N ASP A 269 9.77 25.38 -2.54
CA ASP A 269 9.93 25.45 -4.00
C ASP A 269 10.92 24.44 -4.54
N THR A 270 11.99 24.17 -3.82
CA THR A 270 13.07 23.26 -4.20
C THR A 270 13.27 22.16 -3.16
N LEU A 271 13.67 21.00 -3.62
CA LEU A 271 14.04 19.84 -2.79
C LEU A 271 15.37 19.27 -3.30
N GLU A 272 16.35 19.20 -2.41
CA GLU A 272 17.69 18.68 -2.72
C GLU A 272 18.18 17.78 -1.58
N GLU A 273 18.58 16.55 -1.89
CA GLU A 273 19.21 15.67 -0.93
C GLU A 273 20.62 16.14 -0.59
N LEU A 274 20.93 16.28 0.69
CA LEU A 274 22.23 16.67 1.14
C LEU A 274 23.12 15.45 1.30
N ARG A 275 24.30 15.47 0.65
CA ARG A 275 25.30 14.42 0.86
C ARG A 275 25.77 14.48 2.31
N VAL A 276 25.45 13.46 3.09
CA VAL A 276 26.08 13.30 4.41
C VAL A 276 27.55 12.93 4.15
N THR A 277 28.45 13.90 4.18
CA THR A 277 29.88 13.64 4.26
C THR A 277 30.12 12.93 5.59
N GLN A 278 30.42 11.64 5.57
CA GLN A 278 30.93 10.96 6.77
C GLN A 278 32.13 11.78 7.27
N PRO A 279 32.18 12.17 8.56
CA PRO A 279 33.36 12.80 9.11
C PRO A 279 34.54 11.86 8.91
N GLY A 280 35.57 12.35 8.24
CA GLY A 280 36.70 11.62 7.68
C GLY A 280 37.27 10.61 8.65
N ALA A 281 37.52 9.41 8.13
CA ALA A 281 38.50 8.52 8.70
C ALA A 281 39.82 9.31 8.79
N ALA A 282 40.19 9.73 10.01
CA ALA A 282 41.45 10.35 10.26
C ALA A 282 42.57 9.44 9.71
N ALA A 283 43.30 9.95 8.74
CA ALA A 283 44.47 9.32 8.23
C ALA A 283 45.44 9.12 9.41
N THR A 284 45.49 7.89 9.91
CA THR A 284 46.59 7.47 10.80
C THR A 284 47.85 7.42 9.94
N GLY A 285 48.52 8.58 9.94
CA GLY A 285 49.88 8.69 9.39
C GLY A 285 50.81 7.73 10.10
N ASN A 286 51.22 6.75 9.34
CA ASN A 286 52.35 5.89 9.70
C ASN A 286 53.60 6.76 9.77
N ARG A 287 54.15 7.02 10.99
CA ARG A 287 55.50 7.47 11.16
C ARG A 287 56.37 6.27 11.51
N GLU A 288 57.04 5.79 10.51
CA GLU A 288 58.25 4.98 10.72
C GLU A 288 59.29 5.76 11.50
N ARG A 289 59.82 5.15 12.59
CA ARG A 289 61.23 5.14 12.98
C ARG A 289 61.51 3.86 13.79
#